data_5eca4d8f23f19a7fae7902fcb816944d
#
_entry.id   5eca4d8f23f19a7fae7902fcb816944d
#
_cell.length_a   1.000
_cell.length_b   1.000
_cell.length_c   1.000
_cell.angle_alpha   90.00
_cell.angle_beta   90.00
_cell.angle_gamma   90.00
#
_symmetry.space_group_name_H-M   'P 1'
#
loop_
_entity.id
_entity.type
_entity.pdbx_description
1 polymer ?
#
loop_
_entity_poly.entity_id
_entity_poly.type
_entity_poly.pdbx_seq_one_letter_code
_entity_poly.pdbx_strand_id
1 'polypeptide(L)'
;MKVRIGIDVGGTFTDAVAIDNETFALIGAVKTPTTHTAKEGVAAGIVQVLHKVMEQYHIAPADVTFIAHGTTQATNALLEGDVAKVGVVTLGQGLQGAKSKGDTTIGNIELAPGKYLKSENSYVDTSAADIDAAIRTALETLKDQG
;
A
#
# COMPACT_ATOMS: atom_id res chain seq x y z
N MET A 1 0.50 1.70 36.08
CA MET A 1 0.77 2.84 35.18
C MET A 1 -0.01 2.60 33.90
N LYS A 2 -0.72 3.59 33.37
CA LYS A 2 -1.43 3.41 32.09
C LYS A 2 -0.56 3.90 30.95
N VAL A 3 -0.53 3.15 29.85
CA VAL A 3 0.45 3.33 28.75
C VAL A 3 -0.27 3.43 27.42
N ARG A 4 0.24 4.29 26.54
CA ARG A 4 -0.09 4.32 25.11
C ARG A 4 1.11 3.83 24.32
N ILE A 5 0.85 3.05 23.27
CA ILE A 5 1.89 2.56 22.36
C ILE A 5 1.59 3.06 20.96
N GLY A 6 2.57 3.71 20.34
CA GLY A 6 2.58 4.05 18.93
C GLY A 6 3.46 3.09 18.14
N ILE A 7 2.99 2.60 17.00
CA ILE A 7 3.76 1.72 16.12
C ILE A 7 3.79 2.35 14.73
N ASP A 8 4.98 2.47 14.15
CA ASP A 8 5.18 2.91 12.77
C ASP A 8 5.85 1.79 11.96
N VAL A 9 5.24 1.46 10.83
CA VAL A 9 5.74 0.42 9.91
C VAL A 9 6.33 1.09 8.69
N GLY A 10 7.65 1.19 8.66
CA GLY A 10 8.41 1.64 7.48
C GLY A 10 8.80 0.47 6.56
N GLY A 11 9.41 0.79 5.43
CA GLY A 11 9.90 -0.21 4.48
C GLY A 11 11.02 -1.11 5.04
N THR A 12 11.89 -0.57 5.89
CA THR A 12 13.06 -1.30 6.42
C THR A 12 12.88 -1.73 7.87
N PHE A 13 12.29 -0.86 8.69
CA PHE A 13 12.11 -1.08 10.12
C PHE A 13 10.69 -0.79 10.56
N THR A 14 10.28 -1.51 11.59
CA THR A 14 9.07 -1.27 12.35
C THR A 14 9.49 -0.75 13.73
N ASP A 15 9.00 0.43 14.08
CA ASP A 15 9.31 1.12 15.32
C ASP A 15 8.12 1.09 16.28
N ALA A 16 8.36 0.97 17.59
CA ALA A 16 7.34 1.17 18.60
C ALA A 16 7.84 2.10 19.69
N VAL A 17 6.95 2.97 20.16
CA VAL A 17 7.19 3.94 21.23
C VAL A 17 6.12 3.78 22.29
N ALA A 18 6.52 3.66 23.55
CA ALA A 18 5.61 3.66 24.69
C ALA A 18 5.71 4.98 25.46
N ILE A 19 4.56 5.56 25.78
CA ILE A 19 4.43 6.78 26.57
C ILE A 19 3.46 6.57 27.74
N ASP A 20 3.70 7.28 28.83
CA ASP A 20 2.75 7.35 29.94
C ASP A 20 1.45 8.03 29.48
N ASN A 21 0.30 7.46 29.83
CA ASN A 21 -1.00 7.94 29.36
C ASN A 21 -1.41 9.30 29.97
N GLU A 22 -0.89 9.65 31.12
CA GLU A 22 -1.28 10.86 31.87
C GLU A 22 -0.30 12.01 31.62
N THR A 23 0.99 11.71 31.73
CA THR A 23 2.05 12.71 31.62
C THR A 23 2.59 12.88 30.21
N PHE A 24 2.29 11.96 29.32
CA PHE A 24 2.87 11.85 27.97
C PHE A 24 4.39 11.71 27.95
N ALA A 25 4.98 11.39 29.09
CA ALA A 25 6.42 11.16 29.16
C ALA A 25 6.80 9.89 28.39
N LEU A 26 7.94 9.95 27.71
CA LEU A 26 8.50 8.79 27.01
C LEU A 26 8.92 7.74 28.04
N ILE A 27 8.37 6.52 27.93
CA ILE A 27 8.79 5.35 28.69
C ILE A 27 9.95 4.69 27.96
N GLY A 28 9.81 4.51 26.65
CA GLY A 28 10.86 3.95 25.82
C GLY A 28 10.45 3.68 24.40
N ALA A 29 11.44 3.27 23.59
CA ALA A 29 11.24 2.94 22.18
C ALA A 29 12.04 1.68 21.82
N VAL A 30 11.52 0.91 20.87
CA VAL A 30 12.19 -0.25 20.29
C VAL A 30 12.01 -0.25 18.78
N LYS A 31 12.92 -0.94 18.11
CA LYS A 31 12.96 -1.09 16.65
C LYS A 31 13.21 -2.54 16.29
N THR A 32 12.54 -3.01 15.23
CA THR A 32 12.75 -4.34 14.63
C THR A 32 12.78 -4.22 13.11
N PRO A 33 13.46 -5.11 12.38
CA PRO A 33 13.33 -5.16 10.92
C PRO A 33 11.86 -5.40 10.52
N THR A 34 11.43 -4.76 9.43
CA THR A 34 10.08 -5.01 8.88
C THR A 34 10.03 -6.39 8.21
N THR A 35 8.96 -7.14 8.47
CA THR A 35 8.82 -8.56 8.07
C THR A 35 8.02 -8.70 6.77
N HIS A 36 8.57 -8.27 5.62
CA HIS A 36 7.87 -8.37 4.33
C HIS A 36 7.68 -9.83 3.86
N THR A 37 8.64 -10.70 4.16
CA THR A 37 8.68 -12.09 3.69
C THR A 37 8.03 -13.09 4.66
N ALA A 38 7.55 -12.65 5.82
CA ALA A 38 6.84 -13.51 6.75
C ALA A 38 5.48 -13.94 6.17
N LYS A 39 4.95 -15.09 6.58
CA LYS A 39 3.63 -15.60 6.17
C LYS A 39 2.52 -14.58 6.44
N GLU A 40 2.59 -13.92 7.57
CA GLU A 40 1.68 -12.87 8.03
C GLU A 40 2.09 -11.47 7.52
N GLY A 41 3.12 -11.40 6.67
CA GLY A 41 3.64 -10.14 6.16
C GLY A 41 4.12 -9.21 7.28
N VAL A 42 3.86 -7.93 7.13
CA VAL A 42 4.25 -6.91 8.12
C VAL A 42 3.53 -7.02 9.45
N ALA A 43 2.38 -7.71 9.51
CA ALA A 43 1.67 -7.94 10.78
C ALA A 43 2.53 -8.69 11.78
N ALA A 44 3.38 -9.63 11.34
CA ALA A 44 4.35 -10.31 12.19
C ALA A 44 5.30 -9.32 12.88
N GLY A 45 5.82 -8.34 12.14
CA GLY A 45 6.71 -7.30 12.68
C GLY A 45 6.01 -6.39 13.71
N ILE A 46 4.74 -6.06 13.46
CA ILE A 46 3.92 -5.28 14.41
C ILE A 46 3.78 -6.04 15.74
N VAL A 47 3.44 -7.31 15.67
CA VAL A 47 3.30 -8.15 16.88
C VAL A 47 4.65 -8.29 17.59
N GLN A 48 5.73 -8.52 16.86
CA GLN A 48 7.08 -8.64 17.42
C GLN A 48 7.52 -7.35 18.14
N VAL A 49 7.34 -6.18 17.51
CA VAL A 49 7.76 -4.90 18.11
C VAL A 49 6.90 -4.56 19.33
N LEU A 50 5.60 -4.90 19.30
CA LEU A 50 4.70 -4.73 20.44
C LEU A 50 5.15 -5.57 21.62
N HIS A 51 5.39 -6.86 21.44
CA HIS A 51 5.91 -7.74 22.48
C HIS A 51 7.24 -7.21 23.04
N LYS A 52 8.16 -6.84 22.16
CA LYS A 52 9.48 -6.36 22.53
C LYS A 52 9.43 -5.10 23.39
N VAL A 53 8.58 -4.11 23.05
CA VAL A 53 8.46 -2.88 23.86
C VAL A 53 7.84 -3.19 25.22
N MET A 54 6.85 -4.08 25.28
CA MET A 54 6.22 -4.47 26.54
C MET A 54 7.19 -5.23 27.45
N GLU A 55 7.95 -6.17 26.93
CA GLU A 55 8.95 -6.93 27.68
C GLU A 55 10.09 -6.04 28.17
N GLN A 56 10.68 -5.25 27.27
CA GLN A 56 11.85 -4.42 27.58
C GLN A 56 11.57 -3.36 28.66
N TYR A 57 10.36 -2.81 28.67
CA TYR A 57 9.97 -1.76 29.63
C TYR A 57 9.00 -2.25 30.71
N HIS A 58 8.83 -3.57 30.85
CA HIS A 58 8.00 -4.22 31.87
C HIS A 58 6.55 -3.69 31.89
N ILE A 59 5.95 -3.50 30.70
CA ILE A 59 4.58 -3.03 30.52
C ILE A 59 3.64 -4.24 30.53
N ALA A 60 2.75 -4.30 31.51
CA ALA A 60 1.73 -5.35 31.53
C ALA A 60 0.65 -5.10 30.46
N PRO A 61 0.12 -6.14 29.78
CA PRO A 61 -0.95 -5.97 28.80
C PRO A 61 -2.17 -5.19 29.33
N ALA A 62 -2.53 -5.39 30.59
CA ALA A 62 -3.63 -4.69 31.27
C ALA A 62 -3.37 -3.19 31.50
N ASP A 63 -2.15 -2.74 31.35
CA ASP A 63 -1.78 -1.32 31.44
C ASP A 63 -1.86 -0.59 30.12
N VAL A 64 -1.87 -1.29 29.01
CA VAL A 64 -1.99 -0.71 27.66
C VAL A 64 -3.43 -0.26 27.46
N THR A 65 -3.64 1.06 27.35
CA THR A 65 -4.96 1.67 27.16
C THR A 65 -5.24 2.05 25.73
N PHE A 66 -4.21 2.22 24.92
CA PHE A 66 -4.33 2.67 23.56
C PHE A 66 -3.14 2.21 22.71
N ILE A 67 -3.43 1.74 21.51
CA ILE A 67 -2.42 1.43 20.48
C ILE A 67 -2.77 2.22 19.24
N ALA A 68 -1.83 3.06 18.79
CA ALA A 68 -1.89 3.70 17.48
C ALA A 68 -0.97 2.94 16.50
N HIS A 69 -1.44 2.72 15.29
CA HIS A 69 -0.66 2.11 14.23
C HIS A 69 -0.69 2.98 12.99
N GLY A 70 0.48 3.32 12.48
CA GLY A 70 0.69 4.00 11.20
C GLY A 70 1.49 3.12 10.26
N THR A 71 1.27 3.30 8.96
CA THR A 71 2.06 2.62 7.94
C THR A 71 2.22 3.48 6.69
N THR A 72 3.41 3.49 6.13
CA THR A 72 3.73 4.10 4.84
C THR A 72 3.87 3.07 3.73
N GLN A 73 3.38 1.83 3.95
CA GLN A 73 3.59 0.70 3.05
C GLN A 73 3.12 0.96 1.62
N ALA A 74 1.93 1.54 1.43
CA ALA A 74 1.43 1.85 0.10
C ALA A 74 2.33 2.87 -0.62
N THR A 75 2.81 3.88 0.11
CA THR A 75 3.76 4.88 -0.42
C THR A 75 5.10 4.23 -0.74
N ASN A 76 5.61 3.37 0.14
CA ASN A 76 6.87 2.66 -0.08
C ASN A 76 6.77 1.70 -1.27
N ALA A 77 5.68 0.93 -1.38
CA ALA A 77 5.44 0.05 -2.54
C ALA A 77 5.45 0.83 -3.86
N LEU A 78 4.83 2.01 -3.89
CA LEU A 78 4.89 2.91 -5.04
C LEU A 78 6.33 3.35 -5.35
N LEU A 79 7.05 3.85 -4.35
CA LEU A 79 8.43 4.34 -4.52
C LEU A 79 9.42 3.24 -4.88
N GLU A 80 9.19 2.03 -4.38
CA GLU A 80 10.02 0.85 -4.66
C GLU A 80 9.65 0.19 -5.99
N GLY A 81 8.49 0.54 -6.57
CA GLY A 81 7.95 -0.07 -7.78
C GLY A 81 7.40 -1.48 -7.55
N ASP A 82 7.15 -1.84 -6.29
CA ASP A 82 6.52 -3.11 -5.88
C ASP A 82 5.00 -2.97 -5.89
N VAL A 83 4.47 -2.69 -7.08
CA VAL A 83 3.03 -2.54 -7.33
C VAL A 83 2.59 -3.45 -8.46
N ALA A 84 1.38 -3.96 -8.34
CA ALA A 84 0.78 -4.74 -9.41
C ALA A 84 0.65 -3.89 -10.69
N LYS A 85 0.89 -4.48 -11.83
CA LYS A 85 0.58 -3.84 -13.11
C LYS A 85 -0.93 -3.66 -13.25
N VAL A 86 -1.35 -2.52 -13.78
CA VAL A 86 -2.77 -2.17 -13.95
C VAL A 86 -3.08 -2.00 -15.41
N GLY A 87 -3.99 -2.82 -15.92
CA GLY A 87 -4.62 -2.65 -17.23
C GLY A 87 -5.95 -1.92 -17.09
N VAL A 88 -6.17 -0.91 -17.92
CA VAL A 88 -7.39 -0.11 -17.96
C VAL A 88 -8.12 -0.36 -19.27
N VAL A 89 -9.35 -0.89 -19.20
CA VAL A 89 -10.25 -0.98 -20.37
C VAL A 89 -11.18 0.22 -20.34
N THR A 90 -11.06 1.08 -21.34
CA THR A 90 -11.93 2.25 -21.49
C THR A 90 -13.02 1.94 -22.50
N LEU A 91 -14.27 2.14 -22.10
CA LEU A 91 -15.42 1.96 -22.96
C LEU A 91 -15.99 3.33 -23.35
N GLY A 92 -16.30 3.51 -24.64
CA GLY A 92 -16.89 4.77 -25.08
C GLY A 92 -17.28 4.79 -26.53
N GLN A 93 -17.95 5.84 -26.96
CA GLN A 93 -18.40 6.05 -28.33
C GLN A 93 -18.20 7.51 -28.77
N GLY A 94 -17.84 7.70 -30.04
CA GLY A 94 -17.71 9.00 -30.64
C GLY A 94 -16.73 9.94 -29.91
N LEU A 95 -17.04 11.24 -29.87
CA LEU A 95 -16.18 12.25 -29.24
C LEU A 95 -15.99 12.04 -27.74
N GLN A 96 -17.03 11.58 -27.04
CA GLN A 96 -16.95 11.29 -25.60
C GLN A 96 -16.02 10.10 -25.33
N GLY A 97 -16.07 9.05 -26.19
CA GLY A 97 -15.18 7.92 -26.09
C GLY A 97 -13.72 8.32 -26.31
N ALA A 98 -13.45 9.16 -27.32
CA ALA A 98 -12.10 9.68 -27.57
C ALA A 98 -11.57 10.49 -26.37
N LYS A 99 -12.41 11.33 -25.75
CA LYS A 99 -12.04 12.05 -24.54
C LYS A 99 -11.76 11.11 -23.37
N SER A 100 -12.65 10.14 -23.11
CA SER A 100 -12.48 9.16 -22.01
C SER A 100 -11.19 8.34 -22.20
N LYS A 101 -10.84 7.96 -23.43
CA LYS A 101 -9.56 7.31 -23.72
C LYS A 101 -8.37 8.18 -23.31
N GLY A 102 -8.43 9.49 -23.63
CA GLY A 102 -7.38 10.44 -23.23
C GLY A 102 -7.28 10.58 -21.72
N ASP A 103 -8.42 10.76 -21.06
CA ASP A 103 -8.50 10.98 -19.60
C ASP A 103 -8.05 9.76 -18.79
N THR A 104 -8.21 8.54 -19.32
CA THR A 104 -7.83 7.29 -18.65
C THR A 104 -6.43 6.76 -19.03
N THR A 105 -5.78 7.37 -20.01
CA THR A 105 -4.42 7.01 -20.39
C THR A 105 -3.43 7.74 -19.46
N ILE A 106 -2.91 7.02 -18.48
CA ILE A 106 -1.89 7.54 -17.58
C ILE A 106 -0.53 7.38 -18.27
N GLY A 107 0.14 8.51 -18.52
CA GLY A 107 1.51 8.52 -19.00
C GLY A 107 2.50 7.99 -17.96
N ASN A 108 3.75 7.88 -18.32
CA ASN A 108 4.80 7.49 -17.40
C ASN A 108 4.95 8.57 -16.31
N ILE A 109 4.64 8.22 -15.07
CA ILE A 109 4.87 9.07 -13.89
C ILE A 109 6.17 8.59 -13.24
N GLU A 110 7.19 9.43 -13.24
CA GLU A 110 8.43 9.12 -12.54
C GLU A 110 8.23 9.28 -11.04
N LEU A 111 8.34 8.17 -10.30
CA LEU A 111 8.18 8.12 -8.85
C LEU A 111 9.51 8.31 -8.11
N ALA A 112 10.59 7.81 -8.71
CA ALA A 112 11.96 7.94 -8.26
C ALA A 112 12.90 7.80 -9.47
N PRO A 113 14.16 8.21 -9.39
CA PRO A 113 15.09 8.11 -10.50
C PRO A 113 15.10 6.74 -11.17
N GLY A 114 14.63 6.68 -12.41
CA GLY A 114 14.53 5.44 -13.21
C GLY A 114 13.36 4.52 -12.85
N LYS A 115 12.46 4.91 -11.94
CA LYS A 115 11.25 4.15 -11.58
C LYS A 115 10.00 4.86 -12.06
N TYR A 116 9.20 4.18 -12.85
CA TYR A 116 8.02 4.76 -13.48
C TYR A 116 6.76 3.97 -13.12
N LEU A 117 5.72 4.69 -12.72
CA LEU A 117 4.35 4.17 -12.71
C LEU A 117 3.76 4.36 -14.12
N LYS A 118 3.24 3.28 -14.68
CA LYS A 118 2.49 3.31 -15.93
C LYS A 118 1.30 2.38 -15.87
N SER A 119 0.26 2.71 -16.62
CA SER A 119 -0.86 1.80 -16.87
C SER A 119 -0.87 1.44 -18.36
N GLU A 120 -1.19 0.19 -18.65
CA GLU A 120 -1.53 -0.21 -20.02
C GLU A 120 -3.00 0.10 -20.27
N ASN A 121 -3.35 0.59 -21.45
CA ASN A 121 -4.72 1.01 -21.75
C ASN A 121 -5.21 0.36 -23.04
N SER A 122 -6.42 -0.16 -23.02
CA SER A 122 -7.12 -0.65 -24.21
C SER A 122 -8.47 0.03 -24.31
N TYR A 123 -8.84 0.46 -25.53
CA TYR A 123 -10.10 1.14 -25.79
C TYR A 123 -11.04 0.24 -26.57
N VAL A 124 -12.30 0.20 -26.14
CA VAL A 124 -13.38 -0.51 -26.83
C VAL A 124 -14.46 0.49 -27.23
N ASP A 125 -14.77 0.55 -28.53
CA ASP A 125 -15.89 1.33 -29.04
C ASP A 125 -17.21 0.60 -28.75
N THR A 126 -18.10 1.25 -28.02
CA THR A 126 -19.38 0.67 -27.63
C THR A 126 -20.40 0.57 -28.78
N SER A 127 -20.06 1.10 -29.97
CA SER A 127 -20.82 0.89 -31.20
C SER A 127 -20.43 -0.38 -31.97
N ALA A 128 -19.45 -1.14 -31.47
CA ALA A 128 -19.05 -2.40 -32.10
C ALA A 128 -20.23 -3.39 -32.17
N ALA A 129 -20.33 -4.13 -33.27
CA ALA A 129 -21.42 -5.08 -33.49
C ALA A 129 -21.46 -6.22 -32.45
N ASP A 130 -20.28 -6.62 -31.94
CA ASP A 130 -20.11 -7.56 -30.83
C ASP A 130 -19.21 -6.94 -29.78
N ILE A 131 -19.82 -6.26 -28.82
CA ILE A 131 -19.12 -5.56 -27.76
C ILE A 131 -18.44 -6.55 -26.79
N ASP A 132 -19.05 -7.71 -26.56
CA ASP A 132 -18.49 -8.72 -25.65
C ASP A 132 -17.20 -9.31 -26.22
N ALA A 133 -17.17 -9.60 -27.52
CA ALA A 133 -15.95 -10.04 -28.20
C ALA A 133 -14.87 -8.96 -28.17
N ALA A 134 -15.23 -7.69 -28.41
CA ALA A 134 -14.31 -6.57 -28.35
C ALA A 134 -13.69 -6.38 -26.95
N ILE A 135 -14.48 -6.51 -25.88
CA ILE A 135 -14.01 -6.46 -24.50
C ILE A 135 -13.05 -7.63 -24.21
N ARG A 136 -13.40 -8.85 -24.62
CA ARG A 136 -12.51 -10.02 -24.45
C ARG A 136 -11.16 -9.82 -25.11
N THR A 137 -11.15 -9.34 -26.36
CA THR A 137 -9.91 -9.04 -27.08
C THR A 137 -9.09 -7.98 -26.37
N ALA A 138 -9.72 -6.92 -25.86
CA ALA A 138 -9.07 -5.88 -25.08
C ALA A 138 -8.41 -6.44 -23.80
N LEU A 139 -9.11 -7.32 -23.08
CA LEU A 139 -8.58 -7.99 -21.88
C LEU A 139 -7.42 -8.94 -22.19
N GLU A 140 -7.50 -9.69 -23.28
CA GLU A 140 -6.41 -10.55 -23.74
C GLU A 140 -5.18 -9.72 -24.09
N THR A 141 -5.35 -8.64 -24.84
CA THR A 141 -4.26 -7.71 -25.18
C THR A 141 -3.56 -7.17 -23.94
N LEU A 142 -4.34 -6.76 -22.91
CA LEU A 142 -3.78 -6.26 -21.66
C LEU A 142 -3.05 -7.36 -20.87
N LYS A 143 -3.54 -8.59 -20.87
CA LYS A 143 -2.85 -9.72 -20.23
C LYS A 143 -1.50 -10.04 -20.89
N ASP A 144 -1.42 -9.93 -22.22
CA ASP A 144 -0.18 -10.20 -22.95
C ASP A 144 0.88 -9.11 -22.72
N GLN A 145 0.46 -7.93 -22.31
CA GLN A 145 1.35 -6.81 -21.94
C GLN A 145 1.86 -6.92 -20.49
N GLY A 146 1.37 -7.89 -19.71
CA GLY A 146 1.82 -8.27 -18.37
C GLY A 146 1.00 -7.72 -17.24
#